data_93ec1ad1c01579e2d3c03d99fbabb881
#
_entry.id   93ec1ad1c01579e2d3c03d99fbabb881
#
_cell.length_a   1.000
_cell.length_b   1.000
_cell.length_c   1.000
_cell.angle_alpha   90.00
_cell.angle_beta   90.00
_cell.angle_gamma   90.00
#
_symmetry.space_group_name_H-M   'P 1'
#
loop_
_entity.id
_entity.type
_entity.pdbx_description
1 polymer ?
#
loop_
_entity_poly.entity_id
_entity_poly.type
_entity_poly.pdbx_seq_one_letter_code
_entity_poly.pdbx_strand_id
1 'polypeptide(L)'
;MLLPSITLRLALRLARAGLAAAAVLSVVQAGYARAALASTQTMFVFGDSLSDSGNSGVVSGNTFPAPPYSNFRFSNGKVAVEYLWELLHPGSSSFTASLLGGTNYAIGGSSSGLVNSVELAPYNDKGMAWQLASFQTADPVYDPSTTLFVVRVFPNDVFYYTNAATAGLSVGTYFGGAGGPVAFNDLPAIGVNNIVGTINTLIADGALNFLVVNSPDLSKTPAYRNTPIAAEMATVSLSFNTLLQQEMAGLAAANPQLSIATFDTNSLLNKVLANPGAYGFTNVEEACFANGVVCANPSEYLYWDRLHPTTHGHALFAQGMAQAIAVPGPLPIGGAVVVFGWSRTLRQRCRAARPDSVPPSADTPE
;
A
#
# COMPACT_ATOMS: atom_id res chain seq x y z
N MET A 1 -3.39 -39.02 -45.52
CA MET A 1 -2.42 -38.42 -44.59
C MET A 1 -2.49 -36.88 -44.68
N LEU A 2 -3.58 -36.25 -44.20
CA LEU A 2 -3.86 -34.81 -44.32
C LEU A 2 -4.67 -34.28 -43.12
N LEU A 3 -4.15 -34.44 -41.89
CA LEU A 3 -4.86 -33.98 -40.68
C LEU A 3 -4.03 -33.16 -39.62
N PRO A 4 -2.79 -32.63 -39.94
CA PRO A 4 -2.12 -31.76 -38.97
C PRO A 4 -2.34 -30.24 -39.15
N SER A 5 -2.88 -29.80 -40.30
CA SER A 5 -2.94 -28.37 -40.63
C SER A 5 -4.12 -27.61 -40.00
N ILE A 6 -5.21 -28.30 -39.68
CA ILE A 6 -6.42 -27.65 -39.12
C ILE A 6 -6.25 -27.38 -37.63
N THR A 7 -5.65 -28.29 -36.87
CA THR A 7 -5.39 -28.12 -35.43
C THR A 7 -4.38 -27.02 -35.15
N LEU A 8 -3.33 -26.90 -35.96
CA LEU A 8 -2.33 -25.82 -35.81
C LEU A 8 -2.92 -24.42 -36.12
N ARG A 9 -3.78 -24.32 -37.13
CA ARG A 9 -4.45 -23.04 -37.46
C ARG A 9 -5.47 -22.64 -36.40
N LEU A 10 -6.15 -23.57 -35.75
CA LEU A 10 -7.10 -23.32 -34.67
C LEU A 10 -6.35 -22.89 -33.40
N ALA A 11 -5.23 -23.55 -33.06
CA ALA A 11 -4.37 -23.18 -31.94
C ALA A 11 -3.75 -21.76 -32.09
N LEU A 12 -3.30 -21.44 -33.30
CA LEU A 12 -2.78 -20.11 -33.63
C LEU A 12 -3.85 -18.99 -33.56
N ARG A 13 -5.10 -19.30 -33.94
CA ARG A 13 -6.23 -18.36 -33.84
C ARG A 13 -6.64 -18.14 -32.38
N LEU A 14 -6.64 -19.18 -31.56
CA LEU A 14 -6.92 -19.09 -30.13
C LEU A 14 -5.81 -18.33 -29.38
N ALA A 15 -4.54 -18.56 -29.70
CA ALA A 15 -3.42 -17.83 -29.14
C ALA A 15 -3.45 -16.33 -29.53
N ARG A 16 -3.77 -16.00 -30.80
CA ARG A 16 -3.93 -14.60 -31.24
C ARG A 16 -5.13 -13.92 -30.62
N ALA A 17 -6.24 -14.61 -30.42
CA ALA A 17 -7.41 -14.10 -29.71
C ALA A 17 -7.12 -13.87 -28.22
N GLY A 18 -6.34 -14.75 -27.58
CA GLY A 18 -5.87 -14.58 -26.20
C GLY A 18 -4.94 -13.38 -26.02
N LEU A 19 -3.97 -13.21 -26.95
CA LEU A 19 -3.07 -12.06 -26.95
C LEU A 19 -3.80 -10.72 -27.19
N ALA A 20 -4.77 -10.71 -28.12
CA ALA A 20 -5.58 -9.52 -28.35
C ALA A 20 -6.47 -9.17 -27.17
N ALA A 21 -7.06 -10.16 -26.50
CA ALA A 21 -7.86 -9.96 -25.30
C ALA A 21 -7.01 -9.46 -24.12
N ALA A 22 -5.79 -10.00 -23.95
CA ALA A 22 -4.85 -9.54 -22.94
C ALA A 22 -4.37 -8.09 -23.20
N ALA A 23 -4.12 -7.73 -24.46
CA ALA A 23 -3.73 -6.37 -24.84
C ALA A 23 -4.87 -5.37 -24.62
N VAL A 24 -6.12 -5.73 -24.94
CA VAL A 24 -7.29 -4.88 -24.68
C VAL A 24 -7.52 -4.74 -23.18
N LEU A 25 -7.36 -5.81 -22.40
CA LEU A 25 -7.50 -5.77 -20.95
C LEU A 25 -6.44 -4.86 -20.32
N SER A 26 -5.18 -4.93 -20.78
CA SER A 26 -4.10 -4.08 -20.28
C SER A 26 -4.28 -2.60 -20.64
N VAL A 27 -4.80 -2.28 -21.81
CA VAL A 27 -5.11 -0.88 -22.22
C VAL A 27 -6.29 -0.33 -21.43
N VAL A 28 -7.32 -1.13 -21.20
CA VAL A 28 -8.48 -0.76 -20.38
C VAL A 28 -8.06 -0.57 -18.93
N GLN A 29 -7.27 -1.47 -18.36
CA GLN A 29 -6.72 -1.33 -17.01
C GLN A 29 -5.83 -0.09 -16.87
N ALA A 30 -4.95 0.18 -17.83
CA ALA A 30 -4.12 1.39 -17.84
C ALA A 30 -4.97 2.68 -17.94
N GLY A 31 -6.11 2.64 -18.64
CA GLY A 31 -7.06 3.75 -18.72
C GLY A 31 -7.77 4.03 -17.38
N TYR A 32 -8.27 3.00 -16.71
CA TYR A 32 -8.86 3.14 -15.36
C TYR A 32 -7.84 3.55 -14.30
N ALA A 33 -6.64 3.01 -14.38
CA ALA A 33 -5.51 3.37 -13.55
C ALA A 33 -5.20 4.87 -13.60
N ARG A 34 -5.11 5.41 -14.80
CA ARG A 34 -4.85 6.82 -15.03
C ARG A 34 -6.01 7.71 -14.56
N ALA A 35 -7.25 7.24 -14.65
CA ALA A 35 -8.43 7.95 -14.17
C ALA A 35 -8.48 7.99 -12.64
N ALA A 36 -8.17 6.88 -11.94
CA ALA A 36 -8.15 6.84 -10.48
C ALA A 36 -7.05 7.74 -9.89
N LEU A 37 -5.85 7.74 -10.47
CA LEU A 37 -4.76 8.64 -10.09
C LEU A 37 -5.12 10.11 -10.33
N ALA A 38 -5.78 10.43 -11.44
CA ALA A 38 -6.16 11.80 -11.79
C ALA A 38 -7.36 12.33 -11.00
N SER A 39 -8.12 11.47 -10.30
CA SER A 39 -9.31 11.87 -9.54
C SER A 39 -9.05 12.19 -8.08
N THR A 40 -7.93 11.73 -7.50
CA THR A 40 -7.59 12.01 -6.09
C THR A 40 -7.29 13.49 -5.91
N GLN A 41 -8.09 14.19 -5.10
CA GLN A 41 -7.90 15.61 -4.79
C GLN A 41 -7.44 15.83 -3.35
N THR A 42 -7.78 14.91 -2.47
CA THR A 42 -7.41 14.94 -1.05
C THR A 42 -6.82 13.60 -0.65
N MET A 43 -5.83 13.63 0.23
CA MET A 43 -5.23 12.43 0.79
C MET A 43 -5.09 12.60 2.30
N PHE A 44 -5.71 11.71 3.08
CA PHE A 44 -5.47 11.58 4.51
C PHE A 44 -4.56 10.39 4.76
N VAL A 45 -3.59 10.56 5.66
CA VAL A 45 -2.60 9.53 5.97
C VAL A 45 -2.60 9.24 7.46
N PHE A 46 -2.68 7.95 7.79
CA PHE A 46 -2.56 7.40 9.14
C PHE A 46 -1.41 6.40 9.14
N GLY A 47 -0.44 6.58 10.04
CA GLY A 47 0.75 5.75 9.98
C GLY A 47 1.80 6.04 11.03
N ASP A 48 2.97 5.52 10.77
CA ASP A 48 4.15 5.60 11.62
C ASP A 48 5.26 6.51 11.01
N SER A 49 6.50 6.31 11.47
CA SER A 49 7.68 7.05 10.99
C SER A 49 7.93 6.98 9.48
N LEU A 50 7.43 5.94 8.81
CA LEU A 50 7.61 5.77 7.37
C LEU A 50 6.64 6.65 6.54
N SER A 51 5.71 7.32 7.24
CA SER A 51 4.71 8.23 6.65
C SER A 51 4.71 9.61 7.30
N ASP A 52 5.40 9.82 8.43
CA ASP A 52 5.42 11.09 9.17
C ASP A 52 6.16 12.18 8.38
N SER A 53 5.46 13.24 7.98
CA SER A 53 6.00 14.39 7.24
C SER A 53 6.39 15.57 8.16
N GLY A 54 6.45 15.36 9.49
CA GLY A 54 6.88 16.36 10.45
C GLY A 54 6.05 16.50 11.71
N ASN A 55 5.00 15.69 11.93
CA ASN A 55 4.23 15.68 13.18
C ASN A 55 5.12 15.38 14.39
N SER A 56 6.08 14.48 14.26
CA SER A 56 7.05 14.18 15.32
C SER A 56 7.85 15.39 15.75
N GLY A 57 8.19 16.31 14.84
CA GLY A 57 8.81 17.57 15.18
C GLY A 57 7.92 18.41 16.09
N VAL A 58 6.64 18.56 15.73
CA VAL A 58 5.68 19.33 16.54
C VAL A 58 5.50 18.72 17.93
N VAL A 59 5.28 17.39 17.99
CA VAL A 59 5.09 16.63 19.24
C VAL A 59 6.30 16.81 20.17
N SER A 60 7.52 16.80 19.63
CA SER A 60 8.75 16.91 20.42
C SER A 60 9.18 18.36 20.73
N GLY A 61 8.43 19.38 20.31
CA GLY A 61 8.87 20.76 20.39
C GLY A 61 10.07 21.06 19.49
N ASN A 62 10.10 20.44 18.31
CA ASN A 62 11.15 20.56 17.28
C ASN A 62 12.52 20.01 17.71
N THR A 63 12.54 18.94 18.49
CA THR A 63 13.79 18.33 18.98
C THR A 63 14.02 16.92 18.40
N PHE A 64 12.98 16.21 17.91
CA PHE A 64 13.10 14.81 17.47
C PHE A 64 12.24 14.51 16.24
N PRO A 65 12.77 13.71 15.28
CA PRO A 65 14.17 13.30 15.19
C PRO A 65 15.08 14.47 14.84
N ALA A 66 16.26 14.52 15.49
CA ALA A 66 17.24 15.59 15.33
C ALA A 66 18.07 15.42 14.04
N PRO A 67 18.74 16.46 13.52
CA PRO A 67 19.68 16.31 12.43
C PRO A 67 20.68 15.16 12.69
N PRO A 68 21.05 14.38 11.68
CA PRO A 68 20.90 14.62 10.23
C PRO A 68 19.59 14.12 9.59
N TYR A 69 18.57 13.85 10.38
CA TYR A 69 17.24 13.60 9.87
C TYR A 69 16.63 14.87 9.24
N SER A 70 15.93 14.71 8.11
CA SER A 70 15.46 15.87 7.33
C SER A 70 14.13 16.40 7.85
N ASN A 71 14.13 17.60 8.44
CA ASN A 71 12.92 18.31 8.86
C ASN A 71 11.95 17.42 9.65
N PHE A 72 12.47 16.76 10.67
CA PHE A 72 11.73 15.85 11.59
C PHE A 72 11.08 14.63 10.92
N ARG A 73 11.53 14.25 9.72
CA ARG A 73 11.22 12.95 9.08
C ARG A 73 12.23 11.92 9.54
N PHE A 74 11.81 10.67 9.65
CA PHE A 74 12.72 9.56 9.98
C PHE A 74 13.48 9.08 8.73
N SER A 75 14.03 10.02 7.98
CA SER A 75 14.80 9.80 6.76
C SER A 75 15.71 11.00 6.47
N ASN A 76 16.56 10.90 5.46
CA ASN A 76 17.39 11.99 4.94
C ASN A 76 16.65 12.92 3.96
N GLY A 77 15.33 12.77 3.80
CA GLY A 77 14.51 13.56 2.89
C GLY A 77 13.03 13.24 3.04
N LYS A 78 12.27 13.43 1.96
CA LYS A 78 10.83 13.12 1.92
C LYS A 78 10.55 11.66 2.19
N VAL A 79 9.40 11.39 2.82
CA VAL A 79 8.86 10.05 3.03
C VAL A 79 7.90 9.64 1.89
N ALA A 80 7.55 8.36 1.82
CA ALA A 80 6.84 7.78 0.68
C ALA A 80 5.51 8.47 0.33
N VAL A 81 4.73 8.88 1.34
CA VAL A 81 3.43 9.53 1.13
C VAL A 81 3.57 10.95 0.53
N GLU A 82 4.69 11.63 0.75
CA GLU A 82 4.96 12.92 0.13
C GLU A 82 5.26 12.76 -1.36
N TYR A 83 6.06 11.75 -1.73
CA TYR A 83 6.30 11.39 -3.13
C TYR A 83 5.03 10.87 -3.80
N LEU A 84 4.19 10.10 -3.10
CA LEU A 84 2.90 9.66 -3.60
C LEU A 84 2.02 10.87 -3.93
N TRP A 85 1.95 11.85 -3.02
CA TRP A 85 1.20 13.09 -3.25
C TRP A 85 1.69 13.83 -4.51
N GLU A 86 3.00 13.92 -4.72
CA GLU A 86 3.57 14.54 -5.92
C GLU A 86 3.26 13.77 -7.21
N LEU A 87 3.20 12.43 -7.14
CA LEU A 87 2.79 11.59 -8.27
C LEU A 87 1.31 11.77 -8.62
N LEU A 88 0.46 11.97 -7.60
CA LEU A 88 -0.97 12.25 -7.75
C LEU A 88 -1.21 13.70 -8.23
N HIS A 89 -0.36 14.64 -7.82
CA HIS A 89 -0.48 16.07 -8.09
C HIS A 89 0.84 16.62 -8.67
N PRO A 90 1.14 16.38 -9.95
CA PRO A 90 2.36 16.90 -10.58
C PRO A 90 2.46 18.41 -10.45
N GLY A 91 3.57 18.89 -9.88
CA GLY A 91 3.80 20.31 -9.64
C GLY A 91 3.39 20.79 -8.23
N SER A 92 2.77 19.94 -7.41
CA SER A 92 2.55 20.22 -5.98
C SER A 92 3.86 20.02 -5.21
N SER A 93 4.20 20.95 -4.32
CA SER A 93 5.49 20.93 -3.61
C SER A 93 5.40 20.42 -2.17
N SER A 94 4.22 20.27 -1.59
CA SER A 94 4.10 19.95 -0.16
C SER A 94 2.90 19.05 0.15
N PHE A 95 3.16 18.03 0.95
CA PHE A 95 2.16 17.26 1.65
C PHE A 95 2.40 17.45 3.15
N THR A 96 1.53 18.21 3.81
CA THR A 96 1.79 18.78 5.13
C THR A 96 1.27 17.89 6.25
N ALA A 97 2.01 17.82 7.36
CA ALA A 97 1.63 17.18 8.60
C ALA A 97 0.36 17.83 9.22
N SER A 98 -0.51 17.04 9.84
CA SER A 98 -1.79 17.52 10.40
C SER A 98 -1.61 18.54 11.52
N LEU A 99 -0.60 18.39 12.36
CA LEU A 99 -0.27 19.34 13.41
C LEU A 99 0.29 20.68 12.87
N LEU A 100 0.58 20.74 11.57
CA LEU A 100 0.96 21.96 10.83
C LEU A 100 -0.16 22.43 9.89
N GLY A 101 -1.39 21.96 10.10
CA GLY A 101 -2.57 22.35 9.32
C GLY A 101 -2.79 21.55 8.03
N GLY A 102 -2.08 20.41 7.85
CA GLY A 102 -2.26 19.51 6.71
C GLY A 102 -3.15 18.30 7.02
N THR A 103 -3.03 17.27 6.19
CA THR A 103 -3.87 16.06 6.21
C THR A 103 -3.10 14.77 6.52
N ASN A 104 -1.83 14.86 6.84
CA ASN A 104 -1.01 13.71 7.26
C ASN A 104 -1.01 13.58 8.78
N TYR A 105 -1.74 12.60 9.31
CA TYR A 105 -1.84 12.32 10.76
C TYR A 105 -0.76 11.38 11.28
N ALA A 106 0.08 10.80 10.42
CA ALA A 106 1.13 9.87 10.81
C ALA A 106 2.11 10.47 11.81
N ILE A 107 2.48 9.71 12.83
CA ILE A 107 3.46 10.08 13.85
C ILE A 107 4.50 8.97 14.00
N GLY A 108 5.78 9.34 14.04
CA GLY A 108 6.87 8.41 14.28
C GLY A 108 6.67 7.58 15.53
N GLY A 109 6.93 6.26 15.43
CA GLY A 109 6.78 5.33 16.55
C GLY A 109 5.36 4.84 16.82
N SER A 110 4.33 5.29 16.09
CA SER A 110 2.95 4.86 16.32
C SER A 110 2.77 3.36 16.16
N SER A 111 2.19 2.69 17.18
CA SER A 111 1.64 1.35 17.06
C SER A 111 0.28 1.38 16.34
N SER A 112 -0.24 0.21 15.99
CA SER A 112 -1.60 0.07 15.45
C SER A 112 -2.70 0.44 16.46
N GLY A 113 -2.39 0.42 17.74
CA GLY A 113 -3.30 0.67 18.87
C GLY A 113 -3.11 2.05 19.52
N LEU A 114 -2.96 2.06 20.84
CA LEU A 114 -2.92 3.26 21.68
C LEU A 114 -1.52 3.85 21.83
N VAL A 115 -0.50 3.00 21.90
CA VAL A 115 0.85 3.38 22.31
C VAL A 115 1.76 3.79 21.17
N ASN A 116 2.89 4.39 21.56
CA ASN A 116 3.96 4.76 20.66
C ASN A 116 5.28 4.12 21.14
N SER A 117 6.07 3.57 20.23
CA SER A 117 7.34 2.91 20.54
C SER A 117 8.50 3.87 20.87
N VAL A 118 8.30 5.16 20.64
CA VAL A 118 9.21 6.21 21.11
C VAL A 118 8.88 6.52 22.57
N GLU A 119 9.33 5.81 23.51
CA GLU A 119 9.00 5.87 24.94
C GLU A 119 9.35 7.23 25.62
N LEU A 120 9.05 8.34 24.94
CA LEU A 120 9.19 9.71 25.46
C LEU A 120 7.80 10.25 25.81
N ALA A 121 7.67 10.95 26.93
CA ALA A 121 6.40 11.44 27.47
C ALA A 121 5.45 12.10 26.44
N PRO A 122 5.89 12.92 25.47
CA PRO A 122 4.99 13.52 24.47
C PRO A 122 4.40 12.49 23.47
N TYR A 123 5.00 11.30 23.36
CA TYR A 123 4.62 10.26 22.39
C TYR A 123 3.78 9.13 22.97
N ASN A 124 3.79 8.91 24.29
CA ASN A 124 3.29 7.69 24.93
C ASN A 124 1.92 7.19 24.45
N ASP A 125 1.00 8.10 24.13
CA ASP A 125 -0.38 7.85 23.69
C ASP A 125 -0.60 8.14 22.20
N LYS A 126 0.44 8.32 21.40
CA LYS A 126 0.37 8.72 20.00
C LYS A 126 0.39 7.52 19.04
N GLY A 127 -0.41 6.50 19.33
CA GLY A 127 -0.67 5.40 18.40
C GLY A 127 -1.72 5.75 17.34
N MET A 128 -2.11 4.78 16.53
CA MET A 128 -3.15 4.92 15.49
C MET A 128 -4.47 5.45 16.05
N ALA A 129 -4.86 5.01 17.24
CA ALA A 129 -6.09 5.44 17.89
C ALA A 129 -6.11 6.96 18.15
N TRP A 130 -4.98 7.54 18.53
CA TRP A 130 -4.86 8.98 18.70
C TRP A 130 -4.98 9.72 17.36
N GLN A 131 -4.41 9.18 16.29
CA GLN A 131 -4.49 9.78 14.95
C GLN A 131 -5.94 9.81 14.46
N LEU A 132 -6.67 8.69 14.62
CA LEU A 132 -8.08 8.60 14.27
C LEU A 132 -8.94 9.57 15.08
N ALA A 133 -8.74 9.63 16.40
CA ALA A 133 -9.44 10.59 17.27
C ALA A 133 -9.14 12.05 16.89
N SER A 134 -7.90 12.35 16.51
CA SER A 134 -7.49 13.68 16.04
C SER A 134 -8.17 14.05 14.72
N PHE A 135 -8.28 13.10 13.77
CA PHE A 135 -9.02 13.26 12.52
C PHE A 135 -10.51 13.54 12.79
N GLN A 136 -11.15 12.73 13.63
CA GLN A 136 -12.56 12.89 14.00
C GLN A 136 -12.81 14.21 14.73
N THR A 137 -11.87 14.64 15.60
CA THR A 137 -11.98 15.94 16.30
C THR A 137 -11.84 17.12 15.34
N ALA A 138 -10.98 16.99 14.33
CA ALA A 138 -10.81 18.01 13.31
C ALA A 138 -12.01 18.12 12.35
N ASP A 139 -12.80 17.05 12.23
CA ASP A 139 -14.02 16.93 11.40
C ASP A 139 -13.82 17.55 10.00
N PRO A 140 -12.81 17.11 9.22
CA PRO A 140 -12.50 17.76 7.96
C PRO A 140 -13.59 17.48 6.91
N VAL A 141 -13.99 18.51 6.19
CA VAL A 141 -14.89 18.35 5.05
C VAL A 141 -14.11 17.85 3.84
N TYR A 142 -14.56 16.77 3.23
CA TYR A 142 -13.94 16.19 2.03
C TYR A 142 -14.98 15.55 1.10
N ASP A 143 -14.62 15.39 -0.17
CA ASP A 143 -15.42 14.62 -1.14
C ASP A 143 -14.95 13.13 -1.09
N PRO A 144 -15.81 12.21 -0.64
CA PRO A 144 -15.45 10.79 -0.56
C PRO A 144 -15.02 10.18 -1.89
N SER A 145 -15.54 10.68 -3.01
CA SER A 145 -15.26 10.14 -4.34
C SER A 145 -13.85 10.47 -4.84
N THR A 146 -13.24 11.55 -4.33
CA THR A 146 -11.93 12.05 -4.72
C THR A 146 -10.90 12.06 -3.58
N THR A 147 -11.27 11.49 -2.43
CA THR A 147 -10.39 11.42 -1.26
C THR A 147 -9.81 10.02 -1.10
N LEU A 148 -8.50 9.94 -0.91
CA LEU A 148 -7.75 8.72 -0.63
C LEU A 148 -7.35 8.68 0.84
N PHE A 149 -7.64 7.56 1.52
CA PHE A 149 -7.19 7.27 2.87
C PHE A 149 -6.03 6.27 2.83
N VAL A 150 -4.86 6.66 3.28
CA VAL A 150 -3.66 5.80 3.34
C VAL A 150 -3.47 5.33 4.78
N VAL A 151 -3.41 4.00 4.97
CA VAL A 151 -3.20 3.38 6.28
C VAL A 151 -1.96 2.51 6.23
N ARG A 152 -0.97 2.84 7.08
CA ARG A 152 0.31 2.14 7.17
C ARG A 152 0.85 2.14 8.59
N VAL A 153 0.76 1.03 9.27
CA VAL A 153 1.24 0.85 10.65
C VAL A 153 1.46 -0.64 10.92
N PHE A 154 2.20 -0.98 11.92
CA PHE A 154 2.42 -2.30 12.52
C PHE A 154 3.85 -2.52 13.01
N PRO A 155 4.94 -2.14 12.31
CA PRO A 155 6.30 -2.42 12.79
C PRO A 155 6.52 -2.00 14.25
N ASN A 156 5.90 -0.90 14.67
CA ASN A 156 6.04 -0.39 16.03
C ASN A 156 5.31 -1.20 17.10
N ASP A 157 4.32 -2.03 16.74
CA ASP A 157 3.72 -3.02 17.65
C ASP A 157 4.79 -4.02 18.07
N VAL A 158 5.60 -4.49 17.10
CA VAL A 158 6.71 -5.41 17.33
C VAL A 158 7.84 -4.75 18.12
N PHE A 159 8.20 -3.52 17.77
CA PHE A 159 9.28 -2.79 18.46
C PHE A 159 8.90 -2.45 19.89
N TYR A 160 7.67 -1.99 20.12
CA TYR A 160 7.17 -1.75 21.46
C TYR A 160 7.16 -3.01 22.32
N TYR A 161 6.66 -4.13 21.75
CA TYR A 161 6.65 -5.41 22.45
C TYR A 161 8.06 -5.86 22.84
N THR A 162 9.02 -5.81 21.90
CA THR A 162 10.40 -6.24 22.16
C THR A 162 11.08 -5.34 23.17
N ASN A 163 10.85 -4.04 23.15
CA ASN A 163 11.38 -3.12 24.14
C ASN A 163 10.74 -3.33 25.51
N ALA A 164 9.42 -3.47 25.57
CA ALA A 164 8.67 -3.70 26.80
C ALA A 164 9.01 -5.04 27.46
N ALA A 165 9.17 -6.13 26.67
CA ALA A 165 9.61 -7.42 27.17
C ALA A 165 11.02 -7.36 27.78
N THR A 166 11.91 -6.59 27.16
CA THR A 166 13.26 -6.36 27.67
C THR A 166 13.21 -5.53 28.96
N ALA A 167 12.27 -4.62 29.10
CA ALA A 167 12.08 -3.78 30.28
C ALA A 167 11.26 -4.44 31.40
N GLY A 168 10.69 -5.66 31.18
CA GLY A 168 9.83 -6.33 32.17
C GLY A 168 8.43 -5.72 32.30
N LEU A 169 7.96 -4.97 31.31
CA LEU A 169 6.64 -4.32 31.32
C LEU A 169 5.53 -5.29 30.86
N SER A 170 4.33 -5.13 31.43
CA SER A 170 3.12 -5.86 30.98
C SER A 170 2.54 -5.18 29.73
N VAL A 171 2.60 -5.85 28.58
CA VAL A 171 2.18 -5.28 27.28
C VAL A 171 0.68 -5.39 26.99
N GLY A 172 -0.09 -6.12 27.81
CA GLY A 172 -1.49 -6.42 27.52
C GLY A 172 -2.45 -5.24 27.44
N THR A 173 -2.14 -4.13 28.10
CA THR A 173 -3.03 -2.94 28.16
C THR A 173 -2.86 -1.99 26.97
N TYR A 174 -1.79 -2.13 26.18
CA TYR A 174 -1.32 -1.10 25.28
C TYR A 174 -1.83 -1.20 23.84
N PHE A 175 -2.36 -2.36 23.46
CA PHE A 175 -2.83 -2.61 22.10
C PHE A 175 -4.35 -2.54 21.93
N GLY A 176 -5.07 -2.00 22.92
CA GLY A 176 -6.53 -1.81 22.80
C GLY A 176 -7.40 -3.02 23.14
N GLY A 177 -6.87 -4.01 23.87
CA GLY A 177 -7.61 -5.18 24.35
C GLY A 177 -7.94 -5.14 25.84
N ALA A 178 -8.88 -5.94 26.31
CA ALA A 178 -9.16 -6.17 27.73
C ALA A 178 -7.91 -6.80 28.35
N GLY A 179 -7.22 -6.04 29.20
CA GLY A 179 -5.92 -6.28 29.78
C GLY A 179 -5.59 -7.74 30.09
N GLY A 180 -4.50 -8.22 29.52
CA GLY A 180 -3.91 -9.53 29.74
C GLY A 180 -2.51 -9.59 29.09
N PRO A 181 -1.70 -10.62 29.41
CA PRO A 181 -0.44 -10.81 28.73
C PRO A 181 -0.68 -11.08 27.24
N VAL A 182 0.00 -10.32 26.37
CA VAL A 182 0.04 -10.54 24.91
C VAL A 182 1.26 -11.39 24.58
N ALA A 183 1.09 -12.46 23.83
CA ALA A 183 2.21 -13.21 23.29
C ALA A 183 2.73 -12.54 22.00
N PHE A 184 4.01 -12.72 21.69
CA PHE A 184 4.62 -12.17 20.46
C PHE A 184 3.85 -12.60 19.20
N ASN A 185 3.39 -13.84 19.17
CA ASN A 185 2.64 -14.39 18.03
C ASN A 185 1.19 -13.87 17.91
N ASP A 186 0.69 -13.14 18.91
CA ASP A 186 -0.64 -12.51 18.86
C ASP A 186 -0.60 -11.14 18.15
N LEU A 187 0.60 -10.51 18.07
CA LEU A 187 0.77 -9.17 17.49
C LEU A 187 0.21 -9.02 16.07
N PRO A 188 0.40 -9.99 15.15
CA PRO A 188 -0.18 -9.90 13.81
C PRO A 188 -1.71 -9.75 13.82
N ALA A 189 -2.40 -10.57 14.60
CA ALA A 189 -3.86 -10.51 14.68
C ALA A 189 -4.34 -9.22 15.36
N ILE A 190 -3.66 -8.79 16.42
CA ILE A 190 -3.95 -7.52 17.12
C ILE A 190 -3.77 -6.34 16.15
N GLY A 191 -2.63 -6.27 15.45
CA GLY A 191 -2.33 -5.21 14.50
C GLY A 191 -3.35 -5.13 13.37
N VAL A 192 -3.72 -6.28 12.80
CA VAL A 192 -4.74 -6.35 11.74
C VAL A 192 -6.12 -5.93 12.26
N ASN A 193 -6.54 -6.41 13.44
CA ASN A 193 -7.82 -6.01 14.04
C ASN A 193 -7.90 -4.51 14.30
N ASN A 194 -6.84 -3.89 14.76
CA ASN A 194 -6.75 -2.44 14.97
C ASN A 194 -6.87 -1.67 13.66
N ILE A 195 -6.19 -2.12 12.60
CA ILE A 195 -6.28 -1.52 11.25
C ILE A 195 -7.70 -1.66 10.69
N VAL A 196 -8.31 -2.84 10.79
CA VAL A 196 -9.70 -3.08 10.36
C VAL A 196 -10.67 -2.20 11.14
N GLY A 197 -10.49 -2.07 12.46
CA GLY A 197 -11.27 -1.17 13.30
C GLY A 197 -11.16 0.29 12.85
N THR A 198 -9.94 0.76 12.58
CA THR A 198 -9.68 2.11 12.04
C THR A 198 -10.38 2.31 10.69
N ILE A 199 -10.23 1.37 9.75
CA ILE A 199 -10.86 1.44 8.42
C ILE A 199 -12.40 1.45 8.55
N ASN A 200 -12.99 0.60 9.39
CA ASN A 200 -14.42 0.57 9.61
C ASN A 200 -14.95 1.89 10.19
N THR A 201 -14.21 2.53 11.09
CA THR A 201 -14.56 3.86 11.61
C THR A 201 -14.51 4.91 10.51
N LEU A 202 -13.46 4.93 9.68
CA LEU A 202 -13.36 5.85 8.54
C LEU A 202 -14.48 5.61 7.51
N ILE A 203 -14.89 4.35 7.28
CA ILE A 203 -16.04 4.01 6.42
C ILE A 203 -17.34 4.60 7.02
N ALA A 204 -17.53 4.50 8.33
CA ALA A 204 -18.67 5.10 9.00
C ALA A 204 -18.68 6.63 8.89
N ASP A 205 -17.49 7.25 8.85
CA ASP A 205 -17.28 8.68 8.60
C ASP A 205 -17.38 9.05 7.10
N GLY A 206 -17.70 8.09 6.21
CA GLY A 206 -17.99 8.31 4.79
C GLY A 206 -16.82 8.03 3.83
N ALA A 207 -15.68 7.50 4.28
CA ALA A 207 -14.55 7.17 3.41
C ALA A 207 -14.88 6.04 2.43
N LEU A 208 -14.46 6.19 1.16
CA LEU A 208 -14.71 5.22 0.11
C LEU A 208 -13.43 4.62 -0.51
N ASN A 209 -12.32 5.36 -0.53
CA ASN A 209 -11.10 4.92 -1.22
C ASN A 209 -9.94 4.76 -0.22
N PHE A 210 -9.35 3.59 -0.21
CA PHE A 210 -8.27 3.23 0.71
C PHE A 210 -7.04 2.71 -0.02
N LEU A 211 -5.86 3.08 0.48
CA LEU A 211 -4.60 2.41 0.21
C LEU A 211 -4.07 1.86 1.53
N VAL A 212 -4.06 0.54 1.65
CA VAL A 212 -3.54 -0.15 2.83
C VAL A 212 -2.18 -0.75 2.50
N VAL A 213 -1.18 -0.38 3.29
CA VAL A 213 0.22 -0.75 3.05
C VAL A 213 0.65 -1.77 4.09
N ASN A 214 1.17 -2.91 3.64
CA ASN A 214 1.64 -3.96 4.52
C ASN A 214 3.02 -3.67 5.14
N SER A 215 3.47 -4.54 6.05
CA SER A 215 4.78 -4.44 6.70
C SER A 215 5.90 -4.92 5.76
N PRO A 216 7.07 -4.26 5.74
CA PRO A 216 8.29 -4.90 5.23
C PRO A 216 8.66 -6.11 6.08
N ASP A 217 9.49 -7.00 5.55
CA ASP A 217 10.14 -8.06 6.35
C ASP A 217 11.16 -7.40 7.30
N LEU A 218 10.81 -7.32 8.57
CA LEU A 218 11.63 -6.68 9.60
C LEU A 218 12.99 -7.37 9.78
N SER A 219 13.08 -8.67 9.47
CA SER A 219 14.34 -9.43 9.52
C SER A 219 15.40 -8.93 8.54
N LYS A 220 15.00 -8.18 7.50
CA LYS A 220 15.90 -7.64 6.47
C LYS A 220 16.48 -6.28 6.83
N THR A 221 15.95 -5.64 7.86
CA THR A 221 16.46 -4.34 8.30
C THR A 221 17.86 -4.48 8.94
N PRO A 222 18.71 -3.45 8.88
CA PRO A 222 20.01 -3.46 9.58
C PRO A 222 19.89 -3.71 11.09
N ALA A 223 18.72 -3.38 11.69
CA ALA A 223 18.47 -3.60 13.11
C ALA A 223 18.40 -5.08 13.48
N TYR A 224 17.83 -5.93 12.63
CA TYR A 224 17.47 -7.30 13.01
C TYR A 224 18.13 -8.39 12.18
N ARG A 225 18.67 -8.10 10.99
CA ARG A 225 19.18 -9.09 10.03
C ARG A 225 20.24 -10.04 10.60
N ASN A 226 21.04 -9.60 11.56
CA ASN A 226 22.11 -10.36 12.16
C ASN A 226 21.87 -10.63 13.66
N THR A 227 20.61 -10.65 14.08
CA THR A 227 20.24 -10.90 15.48
C THR A 227 19.66 -12.29 15.67
N PRO A 228 19.70 -12.85 16.88
CA PRO A 228 19.07 -14.14 17.19
C PRO A 228 17.55 -14.18 16.91
N ILE A 229 16.88 -13.02 16.94
CA ILE A 229 15.40 -12.92 16.73
C ILE A 229 15.03 -12.62 15.28
N ALA A 230 15.97 -12.69 14.33
CA ALA A 230 15.68 -12.41 12.92
C ALA A 230 14.57 -13.34 12.35
N ALA A 231 14.58 -14.62 12.74
CA ALA A 231 13.57 -15.57 12.28
C ALA A 231 12.16 -15.22 12.81
N GLU A 232 12.06 -14.79 14.04
CA GLU A 232 10.82 -14.33 14.67
C GLU A 232 10.32 -13.05 13.97
N MET A 233 11.22 -12.11 13.65
CA MET A 233 10.89 -10.89 12.90
C MET A 233 10.35 -11.19 11.50
N ALA A 234 10.92 -12.16 10.79
CA ALA A 234 10.42 -12.63 9.50
C ALA A 234 9.03 -13.25 9.65
N THR A 235 8.84 -14.11 10.65
CA THR A 235 7.58 -14.82 10.88
C THR A 235 6.44 -13.86 11.23
N VAL A 236 6.67 -12.91 12.14
CA VAL A 236 5.65 -11.93 12.55
C VAL A 236 5.25 -11.03 11.40
N SER A 237 6.22 -10.58 10.58
CA SER A 237 5.95 -9.76 9.39
C SER A 237 5.12 -10.52 8.34
N LEU A 238 5.47 -11.78 8.06
CA LEU A 238 4.74 -12.62 7.10
C LEU A 238 3.32 -12.93 7.58
N SER A 239 3.16 -13.27 8.86
CA SER A 239 1.86 -13.56 9.47
C SER A 239 0.95 -12.33 9.40
N PHE A 240 1.45 -11.15 9.77
CA PHE A 240 0.72 -9.90 9.65
C PHE A 240 0.29 -9.63 8.19
N ASN A 241 1.20 -9.73 7.24
CA ASN A 241 0.92 -9.46 5.84
C ASN A 241 -0.15 -10.40 5.27
N THR A 242 -0.10 -11.69 5.66
CA THR A 242 -1.07 -12.70 5.24
C THR A 242 -2.46 -12.41 5.79
N LEU A 243 -2.56 -12.12 7.08
CA LEU A 243 -3.84 -11.78 7.73
C LEU A 243 -4.40 -10.46 7.18
N LEU A 244 -3.57 -9.43 7.03
CA LEU A 244 -4.00 -8.14 6.47
C LEU A 244 -4.56 -8.30 5.06
N GLN A 245 -3.91 -9.09 4.20
CA GLN A 245 -4.39 -9.36 2.85
C GLN A 245 -5.77 -10.05 2.86
N GLN A 246 -5.96 -11.04 3.75
CA GLN A 246 -7.24 -11.76 3.89
C GLN A 246 -8.36 -10.83 4.35
N GLU A 247 -8.10 -10.01 5.37
CA GLU A 247 -9.09 -9.06 5.89
C GLU A 247 -9.44 -7.97 4.89
N MET A 248 -8.47 -7.42 4.17
CA MET A 248 -8.74 -6.41 3.13
C MET A 248 -9.55 -7.00 1.96
N ALA A 249 -9.27 -8.24 1.56
CA ALA A 249 -10.07 -8.94 0.55
C ALA A 249 -11.50 -9.21 1.03
N GLY A 250 -11.68 -9.63 2.29
CA GLY A 250 -12.98 -9.82 2.92
C GLY A 250 -13.79 -8.53 3.00
N LEU A 251 -13.14 -7.45 3.44
CA LEU A 251 -13.77 -6.13 3.55
C LEU A 251 -14.22 -5.58 2.19
N ALA A 252 -13.39 -5.71 1.16
CA ALA A 252 -13.73 -5.32 -0.22
C ALA A 252 -14.89 -6.16 -0.78
N ALA A 253 -14.92 -7.46 -0.51
CA ALA A 253 -16.00 -8.34 -0.95
C ALA A 253 -17.35 -8.03 -0.27
N ALA A 254 -17.30 -7.68 1.02
CA ALA A 254 -18.49 -7.32 1.81
C ALA A 254 -19.03 -5.93 1.47
N ASN A 255 -18.19 -5.03 0.93
CA ASN A 255 -18.51 -3.63 0.65
C ASN A 255 -18.15 -3.23 -0.79
N PRO A 256 -18.94 -3.62 -1.80
CA PRO A 256 -18.62 -3.41 -3.23
C PRO A 256 -18.48 -1.94 -3.64
N GLN A 257 -18.97 -1.00 -2.82
CA GLN A 257 -18.83 0.45 -3.03
C GLN A 257 -17.45 0.98 -2.68
N LEU A 258 -16.65 0.21 -1.91
CA LEU A 258 -15.32 0.62 -1.50
C LEU A 258 -14.27 0.29 -2.58
N SER A 259 -13.33 1.19 -2.73
CA SER A 259 -12.09 0.95 -3.47
C SER A 259 -10.96 0.72 -2.46
N ILE A 260 -10.54 -0.52 -2.28
CA ILE A 260 -9.44 -0.88 -1.38
C ILE A 260 -8.27 -1.39 -2.21
N ALA A 261 -7.24 -0.55 -2.34
CA ALA A 261 -5.95 -0.94 -2.90
C ALA A 261 -5.03 -1.42 -1.78
N THR A 262 -4.24 -2.46 -2.05
CA THR A 262 -3.21 -2.93 -1.13
C THR A 262 -1.83 -2.81 -1.77
N PHE A 263 -0.86 -2.28 -1.04
CA PHE A 263 0.53 -2.22 -1.51
C PHE A 263 1.40 -3.19 -0.71
N ASP A 264 2.03 -4.12 -1.43
CA ASP A 264 2.93 -5.13 -0.86
C ASP A 264 4.37 -4.61 -0.82
N THR A 265 4.71 -3.93 0.28
CA THR A 265 6.06 -3.43 0.57
C THR A 265 7.08 -4.57 0.63
N ASN A 266 6.68 -5.74 1.19
CA ASN A 266 7.55 -6.89 1.33
C ASN A 266 7.99 -7.45 -0.02
N SER A 267 7.07 -7.61 -0.97
CA SER A 267 7.39 -8.05 -2.33
C SER A 267 8.31 -7.08 -3.06
N LEU A 268 8.10 -5.76 -2.91
CA LEU A 268 9.01 -4.77 -3.50
C LEU A 268 10.40 -4.84 -2.86
N LEU A 269 10.46 -4.91 -1.52
CA LEU A 269 11.73 -5.05 -0.80
C LEU A 269 12.51 -6.28 -1.27
N ASN A 270 11.87 -7.44 -1.41
CA ASN A 270 12.50 -8.66 -1.90
C ASN A 270 13.08 -8.50 -3.32
N LYS A 271 12.40 -7.77 -4.21
CA LYS A 271 12.91 -7.46 -5.56
C LYS A 271 14.13 -6.55 -5.51
N VAL A 272 14.11 -5.53 -4.65
CA VAL A 272 15.24 -4.63 -4.42
C VAL A 272 16.45 -5.39 -3.88
N LEU A 273 16.24 -6.24 -2.88
CA LEU A 273 17.32 -7.05 -2.28
C LEU A 273 17.90 -8.07 -3.26
N ALA A 274 17.08 -8.63 -4.16
CA ALA A 274 17.53 -9.58 -5.18
C ALA A 274 18.34 -8.93 -6.31
N ASN A 275 18.07 -7.68 -6.64
CA ASN A 275 18.77 -6.95 -7.72
C ASN A 275 18.91 -5.45 -7.37
N PRO A 276 19.74 -5.08 -6.39
CA PRO A 276 19.86 -3.70 -5.90
C PRO A 276 20.21 -2.69 -7.00
N GLY A 277 21.12 -3.07 -7.89
CA GLY A 277 21.59 -2.19 -8.98
C GLY A 277 20.49 -1.75 -9.94
N ALA A 278 19.46 -2.60 -10.17
CA ALA A 278 18.30 -2.24 -10.99
C ALA A 278 17.46 -1.11 -10.38
N TYR A 279 17.62 -0.86 -9.10
CA TYR A 279 16.91 0.17 -8.32
C TYR A 279 17.85 1.31 -7.89
N GLY A 280 19.09 1.34 -8.38
CA GLY A 280 20.07 2.39 -8.09
C GLY A 280 20.77 2.26 -6.73
N PHE A 281 20.69 1.09 -6.07
CA PHE A 281 21.39 0.85 -4.81
C PHE A 281 22.69 0.06 -5.02
N THR A 282 23.70 0.41 -4.22
CA THR A 282 24.93 -0.35 -4.05
C THR A 282 25.00 -0.99 -2.66
N ASN A 283 24.25 -0.46 -1.68
CA ASN A 283 24.16 -0.99 -0.34
C ASN A 283 22.69 -1.13 0.12
N VAL A 284 22.27 -2.34 0.41
CA VAL A 284 20.90 -2.69 0.87
C VAL A 284 20.92 -3.40 2.22
N GLU A 285 22.05 -3.38 2.90
CA GLU A 285 22.28 -4.15 4.12
C GLU A 285 22.62 -3.29 5.33
N GLU A 286 23.30 -2.16 5.13
CA GLU A 286 23.80 -1.30 6.18
C GLU A 286 23.03 0.01 6.25
N ALA A 287 23.11 0.65 7.41
CA ALA A 287 22.59 2.01 7.61
C ALA A 287 23.58 3.04 7.06
N CYS A 288 23.07 4.01 6.28
CA CYS A 288 23.88 5.15 5.83
C CYS A 288 24.23 6.11 6.97
N PHE A 289 23.32 6.28 7.93
CA PHE A 289 23.56 7.01 9.15
C PHE A 289 23.76 6.03 10.31
N ALA A 290 25.00 5.87 10.73
CA ALA A 290 25.40 4.99 11.82
C ALA A 290 26.48 5.64 12.69
N ASN A 291 26.42 5.44 14.01
CA ASN A 291 27.39 5.94 14.98
C ASN A 291 27.67 7.45 14.87
N GLY A 292 26.64 8.24 14.53
CA GLY A 292 26.76 9.68 14.36
C GLY A 292 27.38 10.15 13.05
N VAL A 293 27.67 9.22 12.11
CA VAL A 293 28.32 9.50 10.83
C VAL A 293 27.35 9.17 9.69
N VAL A 294 27.24 10.07 8.72
CA VAL A 294 26.49 9.86 7.48
C VAL A 294 27.45 9.29 6.41
N CYS A 295 27.00 8.29 5.66
CA CYS A 295 27.75 7.72 4.54
C CYS A 295 27.99 8.77 3.43
N ALA A 296 28.98 8.51 2.55
CA ALA A 296 29.34 9.45 1.50
C ALA A 296 28.25 9.68 0.44
N ASN A 297 27.51 8.59 0.06
CA ASN A 297 26.52 8.58 -0.99
C ASN A 297 25.17 8.05 -0.49
N PRO A 298 24.34 8.85 0.24
CA PRO A 298 23.08 8.39 0.79
C PRO A 298 22.08 7.84 -0.24
N SER A 299 22.12 8.33 -1.48
CA SER A 299 21.24 7.85 -2.56
C SER A 299 21.53 6.41 -3.02
N GLU A 300 22.70 5.87 -2.69
CA GLU A 300 23.11 4.51 -3.03
C GLU A 300 22.75 3.49 -1.93
N TYR A 301 22.26 3.97 -0.78
CA TYR A 301 21.84 3.12 0.34
C TYR A 301 20.33 2.99 0.38
N LEU A 302 19.85 1.75 0.64
CA LEU A 302 18.42 1.49 0.87
C LEU A 302 17.99 2.06 2.22
N TYR A 303 18.78 1.87 3.26
CA TYR A 303 18.46 2.27 4.63
C TYR A 303 19.20 3.55 5.04
N TRP A 304 18.43 4.52 5.58
CA TRP A 304 18.98 5.71 6.20
C TRP A 304 19.62 5.39 7.54
N ASP A 305 18.85 4.76 8.42
CA ASP A 305 19.31 4.26 9.71
C ASP A 305 19.07 2.75 9.84
N ARG A 306 19.07 2.22 11.05
CA ARG A 306 18.90 0.78 11.25
C ARG A 306 17.51 0.23 10.88
N LEU A 307 16.49 1.10 10.71
CA LEU A 307 15.09 0.72 10.47
C LEU A 307 14.47 1.42 9.25
N HIS A 308 14.83 2.69 9.03
CA HIS A 308 14.13 3.54 8.09
C HIS A 308 14.83 3.59 6.72
N PRO A 309 14.09 3.63 5.62
CA PRO A 309 14.66 3.82 4.28
C PRO A 309 15.27 5.22 4.12
N THR A 310 16.20 5.34 3.18
CA THR A 310 16.58 6.62 2.62
C THR A 310 15.41 7.25 1.84
N THR A 311 15.50 8.55 1.56
CA THR A 311 14.51 9.22 0.70
C THR A 311 14.41 8.57 -0.70
N HIS A 312 15.50 7.98 -1.22
CA HIS A 312 15.49 7.19 -2.46
C HIS A 312 14.62 5.91 -2.30
N GLY A 313 14.77 5.17 -1.19
CA GLY A 313 13.91 4.04 -0.85
C GLY A 313 12.43 4.43 -0.72
N HIS A 314 12.15 5.57 -0.09
CA HIS A 314 10.81 6.12 0.00
C HIS A 314 10.21 6.48 -1.36
N ALA A 315 11.00 7.02 -2.29
CA ALA A 315 10.53 7.31 -3.65
C ALA A 315 10.12 6.04 -4.41
N LEU A 316 10.85 4.93 -4.23
CA LEU A 316 10.46 3.63 -4.79
C LEU A 316 9.17 3.09 -4.18
N PHE A 317 8.98 3.22 -2.86
CA PHE A 317 7.72 2.83 -2.22
C PHE A 317 6.56 3.63 -2.76
N ALA A 318 6.71 4.93 -2.95
CA ALA A 318 5.68 5.79 -3.54
C ALA A 318 5.27 5.35 -4.96
N GLN A 319 6.23 4.97 -5.80
CA GLN A 319 5.94 4.41 -7.12
C GLN A 319 5.11 3.12 -7.04
N GLY A 320 5.47 2.23 -6.11
CA GLY A 320 4.69 1.00 -5.84
C GLY A 320 3.28 1.29 -5.33
N MET A 321 3.12 2.25 -4.43
CA MET A 321 1.83 2.73 -3.93
C MET A 321 0.97 3.30 -5.06
N ALA A 322 1.54 4.15 -5.92
CA ALA A 322 0.85 4.72 -7.08
C ALA A 322 0.41 3.62 -8.07
N GLN A 323 1.25 2.62 -8.30
CA GLN A 323 0.87 1.45 -9.12
C GLN A 323 -0.26 0.65 -8.49
N ALA A 324 -0.26 0.45 -7.17
CA ALA A 324 -1.32 -0.29 -6.47
C ALA A 324 -2.69 0.42 -6.59
N ILE A 325 -2.74 1.74 -6.45
CA ILE A 325 -3.96 2.54 -6.64
C ILE A 325 -4.41 2.48 -8.11
N ALA A 326 -3.46 2.40 -9.04
CA ALA A 326 -3.70 2.39 -10.47
C ALA A 326 -4.29 1.07 -10.98
N VAL A 327 -4.22 -0.04 -10.22
CA VAL A 327 -4.80 -1.33 -10.60
C VAL A 327 -6.22 -1.40 -10.05
N PRO A 328 -7.27 -1.47 -10.89
CA PRO A 328 -8.62 -1.73 -10.41
C PRO A 328 -8.63 -3.02 -9.61
N GLY A 329 -9.25 -3.00 -8.43
CA GLY A 329 -9.51 -4.22 -7.66
C GLY A 329 -10.20 -5.29 -8.53
N PRO A 330 -10.19 -6.58 -8.15
CA PRO A 330 -10.84 -7.63 -8.92
C PRO A 330 -12.29 -7.24 -9.15
N LEU A 331 -12.68 -7.12 -10.43
CA LEU A 331 -14.08 -6.85 -10.80
C LEU A 331 -14.96 -7.88 -10.10
N PRO A 332 -16.04 -7.51 -9.43
CA PRO A 332 -16.99 -8.47 -8.91
C PRO A 332 -17.43 -9.39 -10.05
N ILE A 333 -17.42 -10.70 -9.79
CA ILE A 333 -17.68 -11.78 -10.77
C ILE A 333 -18.95 -11.50 -11.62
N GLY A 334 -19.92 -10.74 -11.10
CA GLY A 334 -21.08 -10.23 -11.83
C GLY A 334 -20.75 -9.35 -13.04
N GLY A 335 -19.67 -8.57 -13.03
CA GLY A 335 -19.25 -7.73 -14.16
C GLY A 335 -18.73 -8.55 -15.34
N ALA A 336 -18.02 -9.65 -15.09
CA ALA A 336 -17.53 -10.54 -16.14
C ALA A 336 -18.69 -11.24 -16.90
N VAL A 337 -19.77 -11.59 -16.21
CA VAL A 337 -20.96 -12.21 -16.81
C VAL A 337 -21.68 -11.23 -17.72
N VAL A 338 -21.78 -9.95 -17.36
CA VAL A 338 -22.42 -8.91 -18.18
C VAL A 338 -21.62 -8.66 -19.47
N VAL A 339 -20.30 -8.59 -19.41
CA VAL A 339 -19.45 -8.39 -20.60
C VAL A 339 -19.54 -9.61 -21.55
N PHE A 340 -19.56 -10.84 -21.03
CA PHE A 340 -19.78 -12.04 -21.85
C PHE A 340 -21.19 -12.12 -22.43
N GLY A 341 -22.21 -11.70 -21.70
CA GLY A 341 -23.60 -11.62 -22.19
C GLY A 341 -23.74 -10.60 -23.33
N TRP A 342 -23.13 -9.44 -23.20
CA TRP A 342 -23.18 -8.38 -24.21
C TRP A 342 -22.44 -8.76 -25.50
N SER A 343 -21.32 -9.43 -25.39
CA SER A 343 -20.56 -9.93 -26.56
C SER A 343 -21.33 -11.00 -27.35
N ARG A 344 -22.15 -11.83 -26.69
CA ARG A 344 -23.03 -12.82 -27.35
C ARG A 344 -24.17 -12.12 -28.10
N THR A 345 -24.79 -11.10 -27.48
CA THR A 345 -25.91 -10.36 -28.10
C THR A 345 -25.44 -9.53 -29.30
N LEU A 346 -24.24 -8.93 -29.24
CA LEU A 346 -23.65 -8.24 -30.40
C LEU A 346 -23.32 -9.18 -31.54
N ARG A 347 -22.78 -10.40 -31.28
CA ARG A 347 -22.51 -11.38 -32.32
C ARG A 347 -23.80 -11.93 -32.98
N GLN A 348 -24.89 -12.07 -32.24
CA GLN A 348 -26.19 -12.45 -32.78
C GLN A 348 -26.77 -11.33 -33.68
N ARG A 349 -26.66 -10.07 -33.30
CA ARG A 349 -27.08 -8.93 -34.13
C ARG A 349 -26.26 -8.79 -35.41
N CYS A 350 -24.95 -9.01 -35.36
CA CYS A 350 -24.10 -8.99 -36.56
C CYS A 350 -24.34 -10.17 -37.50
N ARG A 351 -24.86 -11.33 -37.01
CA ARG A 351 -25.27 -12.46 -37.86
C ARG A 351 -26.63 -12.22 -38.52
N ALA A 352 -27.56 -11.56 -37.85
CA ALA A 352 -28.88 -11.21 -38.38
C ALA A 352 -28.85 -10.06 -39.42
N ALA A 353 -27.74 -9.31 -39.51
CA ALA A 353 -27.54 -8.19 -40.44
C ALA A 353 -26.81 -8.59 -41.75
N ARG A 354 -26.59 -9.86 -42.03
CA ARG A 354 -26.10 -10.28 -43.34
C ARG A 354 -27.27 -10.32 -44.32
N PRO A 355 -27.23 -9.57 -45.44
CA PRO A 355 -28.23 -9.70 -46.51
C PRO A 355 -28.10 -11.11 -47.16
N ASP A 356 -29.24 -11.77 -47.34
CA ASP A 356 -29.32 -13.03 -48.05
C ASP A 356 -28.73 -12.90 -49.46
N SER A 357 -27.96 -13.91 -49.84
CA SER A 357 -27.37 -14.07 -51.16
C SER A 357 -28.43 -13.99 -52.26
N VAL A 358 -28.15 -13.14 -53.26
CA VAL A 358 -28.87 -13.04 -54.53
C VAL A 358 -29.00 -14.46 -55.18
N PRO A 359 -30.20 -14.92 -55.57
CA PRO A 359 -30.34 -16.15 -56.28
C PRO A 359 -29.75 -16.03 -57.74
N PRO A 360 -29.23 -17.12 -58.30
CA PRO A 360 -28.67 -17.10 -59.67
C PRO A 360 -29.78 -16.87 -60.70
N SER A 361 -29.51 -15.98 -61.66
CA SER A 361 -30.35 -15.74 -62.81
C SER A 361 -30.49 -16.99 -63.67
N ALA A 362 -31.75 -17.35 -63.99
CA ALA A 362 -32.06 -18.39 -64.94
C ALA A 362 -31.66 -17.97 -66.36
N ASP A 363 -30.84 -18.76 -67.01
CA ASP A 363 -30.63 -18.73 -68.44
C ASP A 363 -31.89 -19.09 -69.17
N THR A 364 -32.35 -18.31 -70.12
CA THR A 364 -33.29 -18.66 -71.16
C THR A 364 -32.53 -18.90 -72.46
N PRO A 365 -32.84 -19.94 -73.23
CA PRO A 365 -32.19 -20.23 -74.50
C PRO A 365 -32.92 -19.52 -75.62
N GLU A 366 -32.21 -18.87 -76.52
CA GLU A 366 -32.20 -18.91 -77.98
C GLU A 366 -31.05 -18.00 -78.49
#